data_e4158344318d4fc70105fd0f1b05840e
#
_entry.id   e4158344318d4fc70105fd0f1b05840e
#
_cell.length_a   1.000
_cell.length_b   1.000
_cell.length_c   1.000
_cell.angle_alpha   90.00
_cell.angle_beta   90.00
_cell.angle_gamma   90.00
#
_symmetry.space_group_name_H-M   'P 1'
#
loop_
_entity.id
_entity.type
_entity.pdbx_description
1 polymer ?
#
loop_
_entity_poly.entity_id
_entity_poly.type
_entity_poly.pdbx_seq_one_letter_code
_entity_poly.pdbx_strand_id
1 'polypeptide(L)'
;WKNDIKNQCTYVAEEDGIILGIFAFQTTPDISYYEIEGEWISAGPYAAMHRVCVAEEAKGKGVAGKMFAHGFRMAETLGFSSVRIDTHPGNIPMQRALGKAGFERCGEIHLAGGPEKGSLRIGFEKIL
;
A
#
# COMPACT_ATOMS: atom_id res chain seq x y z
N TRP A 1 11.12 1.23 -14.00
CA TRP A 1 11.13 1.05 -12.54
C TRP A 1 12.39 1.65 -11.96
N LYS A 2 12.30 2.09 -10.74
CA LYS A 2 13.40 2.76 -10.11
C LYS A 2 13.48 2.37 -8.62
N ASN A 3 14.65 1.97 -8.18
CA ASN A 3 14.86 1.73 -6.77
C ASN A 3 14.82 3.07 -6.05
N ASP A 4 13.90 3.19 -5.12
CA ASP A 4 13.71 4.39 -4.33
C ASP A 4 14.71 4.43 -3.19
N ILE A 5 14.71 3.38 -2.41
CA ILE A 5 15.67 3.13 -1.36
C ILE A 5 15.87 1.62 -1.27
N LYS A 6 16.83 1.21 -0.46
CA LYS A 6 17.14 -0.21 -0.27
C LYS A 6 15.87 -1.01 0.03
N ASN A 7 15.63 -2.05 -0.76
CA ASN A 7 14.50 -2.97 -0.62
C ASN A 7 13.12 -2.33 -0.87
N GLN A 8 13.11 -1.16 -1.47
CA GLN A 8 11.87 -0.49 -1.81
C GLN A 8 12.00 0.10 -3.21
N CYS A 9 11.01 -0.15 -4.06
CA CYS A 9 10.98 0.35 -5.43
C CYS A 9 9.76 1.21 -5.65
N THR A 10 9.92 2.28 -6.41
CA THR A 10 8.82 3.14 -6.83
C THR A 10 8.38 2.73 -8.22
N TYR A 11 7.09 2.49 -8.38
CA TYR A 11 6.47 2.13 -9.65
C TYR A 11 5.57 3.24 -10.13
N VAL A 12 5.50 3.40 -11.43
CA VAL A 12 4.75 4.47 -12.08
C VAL A 12 3.71 3.87 -13.01
N ALA A 13 2.47 4.32 -12.88
CA ALA A 13 1.41 4.02 -13.83
C ALA A 13 1.43 5.12 -14.90
N GLU A 14 1.62 4.73 -16.15
CA GLU A 14 1.78 5.68 -17.26
C GLU A 14 0.94 5.29 -18.44
N GLU A 15 0.38 6.29 -19.12
CA GLU A 15 -0.40 6.10 -20.34
C GLU A 15 -0.05 7.23 -21.31
N ASP A 16 0.37 6.88 -22.52
CA ASP A 16 0.72 7.85 -23.57
C ASP A 16 1.73 8.92 -23.10
N GLY A 17 2.71 8.49 -22.29
CA GLY A 17 3.72 9.39 -21.77
C GLY A 17 3.28 10.25 -20.58
N ILE A 18 2.04 10.06 -20.10
CA ILE A 18 1.50 10.82 -18.97
C ILE A 18 1.48 9.94 -17.74
N ILE A 19 2.03 10.45 -16.64
CA ILE A 19 2.03 9.75 -15.37
C ILE A 19 0.65 9.87 -14.73
N LEU A 20 0.00 8.72 -14.50
CA LEU A 20 -1.33 8.65 -13.89
C LEU A 20 -1.28 8.43 -12.39
N GLY A 21 -0.23 7.79 -11.90
CA GLY A 21 -0.08 7.52 -10.49
C GLY A 21 1.25 6.87 -10.17
N ILE A 22 1.56 6.78 -8.89
CA ILE A 22 2.78 6.12 -8.41
C ILE A 22 2.48 5.35 -7.13
N PHE A 23 3.30 4.36 -6.84
CA PHE A 23 3.30 3.70 -5.54
C PHE A 23 4.68 3.11 -5.26
N ALA A 24 4.98 2.90 -4.00
CA ALA A 24 6.19 2.20 -3.57
C ALA A 24 5.83 0.78 -3.14
N PHE A 25 6.69 -0.17 -3.48
CA PHE A 25 6.52 -1.58 -3.14
C PHE A 25 7.70 -2.04 -2.30
N GLN A 26 7.40 -2.54 -1.09
CA GLN A 26 8.42 -2.92 -0.12
C GLN A 26 8.37 -4.41 0.13
N THR A 27 9.53 -5.07 0.04
CA THR A 27 9.64 -6.52 0.23
C THR A 27 10.18 -6.93 1.59
N THR A 28 10.62 -5.96 2.40
CA THR A 28 11.08 -6.22 3.77
C THR A 28 9.97 -5.86 4.75
N PRO A 29 9.94 -6.50 5.94
CA PRO A 29 8.95 -6.15 6.95
C PRO A 29 8.99 -4.67 7.32
N ASP A 30 7.82 -4.10 7.56
CA ASP A 30 7.69 -2.70 7.97
C ASP A 30 7.67 -2.62 9.49
N ILE A 31 8.58 -1.86 10.09
CA ILE A 31 8.67 -1.77 11.55
C ILE A 31 7.41 -1.18 12.18
N SER A 32 6.66 -0.34 11.45
CA SER A 32 5.41 0.22 11.95
C SER A 32 4.31 -0.82 12.11
N TYR A 33 4.46 -1.97 11.44
CA TYR A 33 3.43 -3.02 11.42
C TYR A 33 3.63 -4.07 12.51
N TYR A 34 4.72 -4.02 13.28
CA TYR A 34 4.94 -4.97 14.36
C TYR A 34 3.94 -4.79 15.51
N GLU A 35 3.47 -3.55 15.73
CA GLU A 35 2.49 -3.27 16.77
C GLU A 35 1.23 -2.72 16.13
N ILE A 36 0.12 -3.42 16.29
CA ILE A 36 -1.17 -3.01 15.75
C ILE A 36 -2.23 -3.16 16.83
N GLU A 37 -3.08 -2.16 16.98
CA GLU A 37 -4.29 -2.26 17.79
C GLU A 37 -5.36 -2.90 16.93
N GLY A 38 -5.49 -4.20 17.05
CA GLY A 38 -6.26 -5.07 16.17
C GLY A 38 -5.42 -6.28 15.84
N GLU A 39 -5.68 -6.90 14.71
CA GLU A 39 -4.93 -8.08 14.27
C GLU A 39 -4.77 -8.10 12.77
N TRP A 40 -3.54 -8.38 12.30
CA TRP A 40 -3.32 -8.72 10.92
C TRP A 40 -3.99 -10.07 10.62
N ILE A 41 -4.43 -10.25 9.38
CA ILE A 41 -5.13 -11.48 8.96
C ILE A 41 -4.17 -12.65 8.89
N SER A 42 -2.96 -12.40 8.35
CA SER A 42 -1.95 -13.46 8.20
C SER A 42 -0.72 -13.17 9.04
N ALA A 43 0.03 -14.23 9.32
CA ALA A 43 1.32 -14.09 10.00
C ALA A 43 2.44 -13.65 9.04
N GLY A 44 2.16 -13.53 7.77
CA GLY A 44 3.15 -13.23 6.74
C GLY A 44 3.61 -14.49 6.01
N PRO A 45 4.59 -14.40 5.10
CA PRO A 45 5.29 -13.17 4.72
C PRO A 45 4.38 -12.24 3.90
N TYR A 46 4.58 -10.94 4.06
CA TYR A 46 3.78 -9.95 3.36
C TYR A 46 4.67 -8.96 2.62
N ALA A 47 4.15 -8.40 1.52
CA ALA A 47 4.72 -7.23 0.87
C ALA A 47 3.90 -6.02 1.31
N ALA A 48 4.51 -4.85 1.33
CA ALA A 48 3.83 -3.62 1.69
C ALA A 48 3.81 -2.64 0.53
N MET A 49 2.70 -1.92 0.39
CA MET A 49 2.59 -0.82 -0.57
C MET A 49 2.55 0.49 0.21
N HIS A 50 3.26 1.48 -0.29
CA HIS A 50 3.36 2.79 0.35
C HIS A 50 3.21 3.90 -0.66
N ARG A 51 2.85 5.08 -0.18
CA ARG A 51 2.84 6.30 -0.98
C ARG A 51 2.05 6.15 -2.28
N VAL A 52 0.90 5.48 -2.19
CA VAL A 52 0.02 5.34 -3.34
C VAL A 52 -0.60 6.71 -3.64
N CYS A 53 -0.36 7.20 -4.84
CA CYS A 53 -0.80 8.54 -5.23
C CYS A 53 -1.30 8.52 -6.66
N VAL A 54 -2.46 9.11 -6.90
CA VAL A 54 -3.06 9.21 -8.22
C VAL A 54 -3.01 10.68 -8.65
N ALA A 55 -2.58 10.92 -9.89
CA ALA A 55 -2.55 12.26 -10.44
C ALA A 55 -3.97 12.86 -10.46
N GLU A 56 -4.05 14.16 -10.22
CA GLU A 56 -5.35 14.84 -10.12
C GLU A 56 -6.23 14.60 -11.34
N GLU A 57 -5.65 14.67 -12.52
CA GLU A 57 -6.37 14.49 -13.79
C GLU A 57 -6.84 13.05 -14.01
N ALA A 58 -6.25 12.11 -13.28
CA ALA A 58 -6.56 10.69 -13.43
C ALA A 58 -7.52 10.16 -12.35
N LYS A 59 -7.90 10.99 -11.38
CA LYS A 59 -8.82 10.58 -10.33
C LYS A 59 -10.17 10.18 -10.91
N GLY A 60 -10.76 9.15 -10.32
CA GLY A 60 -12.04 8.63 -10.78
C GLY A 60 -11.98 7.71 -11.99
N LYS A 61 -10.77 7.38 -12.47
CA LYS A 61 -10.58 6.52 -13.64
C LYS A 61 -10.09 5.11 -13.29
N GLY A 62 -10.14 4.75 -12.02
CA GLY A 62 -9.75 3.39 -11.59
C GLY A 62 -8.25 3.14 -11.52
N VAL A 63 -7.42 4.18 -11.52
CA VAL A 63 -5.97 4.04 -11.51
C VAL A 63 -5.48 3.36 -10.23
N ALA A 64 -6.02 3.74 -9.07
CA ALA A 64 -5.63 3.13 -7.81
C ALA A 64 -5.88 1.61 -7.82
N GLY A 65 -7.05 1.21 -8.30
CA GLY A 65 -7.38 -0.22 -8.40
C GLY A 65 -6.42 -0.99 -9.29
N LYS A 66 -6.00 -0.38 -10.41
CA LYS A 66 -5.02 -0.99 -11.30
C LYS A 66 -3.64 -1.11 -10.64
N MET A 67 -3.24 -0.12 -9.85
CA MET A 67 -1.99 -0.16 -9.11
C MET A 67 -2.02 -1.25 -8.04
N PHE A 68 -3.13 -1.38 -7.32
CA PHE A 68 -3.29 -2.46 -6.35
C PHE A 68 -3.21 -3.84 -7.02
N ALA A 69 -3.91 -4.02 -8.12
CA ALA A 69 -3.87 -5.27 -8.86
C ALA A 69 -2.44 -5.63 -9.31
N HIS A 70 -1.68 -4.64 -9.75
CA HIS A 70 -0.29 -4.83 -10.12
C HIS A 70 0.54 -5.26 -8.91
N GLY A 71 0.36 -4.58 -7.77
CA GLY A 71 1.04 -4.94 -6.53
C GLY A 71 0.74 -6.36 -6.08
N PHE A 72 -0.52 -6.78 -6.22
CA PHE A 72 -0.92 -8.15 -5.87
C PHE A 72 -0.19 -9.18 -6.74
N ARG A 73 -0.12 -8.93 -8.06
CA ARG A 73 0.58 -9.83 -8.97
C ARG A 73 2.07 -9.93 -8.65
N MET A 74 2.68 -8.79 -8.35
CA MET A 74 4.10 -8.77 -7.96
C MET A 74 4.33 -9.57 -6.68
N ALA A 75 3.48 -9.37 -5.68
CA ALA A 75 3.60 -10.07 -4.41
C ALA A 75 3.42 -11.58 -4.59
N GLU A 76 2.45 -12.01 -5.38
CA GLU A 76 2.25 -13.43 -5.68
C GLU A 76 3.46 -14.03 -6.37
N THR A 77 3.99 -13.35 -7.37
CA THR A 77 5.16 -13.81 -8.12
C THR A 77 6.38 -13.99 -7.20
N LEU A 78 6.51 -13.12 -6.20
CA LEU A 78 7.64 -13.17 -5.26
C LEU A 78 7.40 -14.13 -4.09
N GLY A 79 6.23 -14.77 -4.01
CA GLY A 79 5.95 -15.76 -2.99
C GLY A 79 5.38 -15.23 -1.68
N PHE A 80 4.90 -14.00 -1.66
CA PHE A 80 4.27 -13.44 -0.46
C PHE A 80 2.85 -13.96 -0.30
N SER A 81 2.39 -14.05 0.95
CA SER A 81 1.05 -14.53 1.28
C SER A 81 0.00 -13.43 1.23
N SER A 82 0.43 -12.18 1.40
CA SER A 82 -0.49 -11.05 1.45
C SER A 82 0.21 -9.74 1.12
N VAL A 83 -0.61 -8.68 0.97
CA VAL A 83 -0.13 -7.30 0.82
C VAL A 83 -0.73 -6.49 1.95
N ARG A 84 0.10 -5.71 2.64
CA ARG A 84 -0.32 -4.79 3.69
C ARG A 84 -0.11 -3.35 3.25
N ILE A 85 -0.97 -2.49 3.73
CA ILE A 85 -0.93 -1.06 3.45
C ILE A 85 -1.52 -0.31 4.63
N ASP A 86 -1.12 0.93 4.82
CA ASP A 86 -1.76 1.80 5.79
C ASP A 86 -2.16 3.12 5.13
N THR A 87 -3.15 3.79 5.72
CA THR A 87 -3.60 5.09 5.22
C THR A 87 -4.02 5.97 6.38
N HIS A 88 -4.02 7.28 6.14
CA HIS A 88 -4.47 8.26 7.12
C HIS A 88 -5.97 8.06 7.42
N PRO A 89 -6.39 8.15 8.70
CA PRO A 89 -7.81 7.96 9.06
C PRO A 89 -8.77 8.89 8.34
N GLY A 90 -8.30 10.08 7.96
CA GLY A 90 -9.11 11.05 7.23
C GLY A 90 -9.17 10.85 5.73
N ASN A 91 -8.38 9.92 5.20
CA ASN A 91 -8.35 9.70 3.75
C ASN A 91 -9.47 8.74 3.32
N ILE A 92 -10.67 9.25 3.25
CA ILE A 92 -11.86 8.45 2.92
C ILE A 92 -11.79 7.88 1.49
N PRO A 93 -11.39 8.66 0.47
CA PRO A 93 -11.27 8.07 -0.88
C PRO A 93 -10.33 6.88 -0.94
N MET A 94 -9.20 6.93 -0.24
CA MET A 94 -8.25 5.82 -0.20
C MET A 94 -8.85 4.61 0.50
N GLN A 95 -9.54 4.82 1.63
CA GLN A 95 -10.19 3.72 2.35
C GLN A 95 -11.22 3.01 1.47
N ARG A 96 -11.97 3.77 0.68
CA ARG A 96 -12.93 3.21 -0.28
C ARG A 96 -12.23 2.41 -1.37
N ALA A 97 -11.15 2.96 -1.92
CA ALA A 97 -10.37 2.27 -2.96
C ALA A 97 -9.78 0.96 -2.44
N LEU A 98 -9.29 0.97 -1.21
CA LEU A 98 -8.75 -0.24 -0.58
C LEU A 98 -9.83 -1.31 -0.42
N GLY A 99 -11.01 -0.92 0.06
CA GLY A 99 -12.14 -1.85 0.19
C GLY A 99 -12.56 -2.45 -1.14
N LYS A 100 -12.62 -1.63 -2.19
CA LYS A 100 -12.97 -2.11 -3.54
C LYS A 100 -11.92 -3.09 -4.09
N ALA A 101 -10.66 -2.90 -3.73
CA ALA A 101 -9.58 -3.78 -4.18
C ALA A 101 -9.53 -5.10 -3.39
N GLY A 102 -10.32 -5.22 -2.33
CA GLY A 102 -10.38 -6.44 -1.53
C GLY A 102 -9.54 -6.43 -0.28
N PHE A 103 -8.98 -5.28 0.08
CA PHE A 103 -8.30 -5.14 1.38
C PHE A 103 -9.32 -5.15 2.51
N GLU A 104 -8.93 -5.74 3.61
CA GLU A 104 -9.73 -5.73 4.85
C GLU A 104 -9.05 -4.88 5.89
N ARG A 105 -9.83 -4.10 6.61
CA ARG A 105 -9.33 -3.29 7.72
C ARG A 105 -8.91 -4.20 8.87
N CYS A 106 -7.68 -4.00 9.36
CA CYS A 106 -7.12 -4.83 10.42
C CYS A 106 -7.02 -4.12 11.76
N GLY A 107 -6.83 -2.80 11.75
CA GLY A 107 -6.72 -2.07 13.01
C GLY A 107 -5.93 -0.78 12.84
N GLU A 108 -5.42 -0.26 13.96
CA GLU A 108 -4.71 1.00 14.01
C GLU A 108 -3.24 0.80 14.32
N ILE A 109 -2.40 1.54 13.63
CA ILE A 109 -0.95 1.55 13.88
C ILE A 109 -0.49 2.98 14.09
N HIS A 110 0.69 3.12 14.69
CA HIS A 110 1.38 4.41 14.83
C HIS A 110 2.69 4.30 14.09
N LEU A 111 2.99 5.28 13.24
CA LEU A 111 4.20 5.26 12.45
C LEU A 111 5.42 5.22 13.35
N ALA A 112 6.35 4.29 13.07
CA ALA A 112 7.52 4.06 13.91
C ALA A 112 8.68 4.98 13.59
N GLY A 113 8.65 5.66 12.44
CA GLY A 113 9.74 6.52 12.03
C GLY A 113 9.32 7.56 11.01
N GLY A 114 10.30 8.34 10.53
CA GLY A 114 10.08 9.37 9.55
C GLY A 114 9.53 10.67 10.16
N PRO A 115 9.21 11.65 9.29
CA PRO A 115 8.73 12.97 9.75
C PRO A 115 7.42 12.90 10.53
N GLU A 116 6.62 11.86 10.29
CA GLU A 116 5.31 11.71 10.91
C GLU A 116 5.29 10.63 11.99
N LYS A 117 6.45 10.36 12.60
CA LYS A 117 6.55 9.37 13.68
C LYS A 117 5.50 9.60 14.75
N GLY A 118 4.80 8.53 15.14
CA GLY A 118 3.74 8.58 16.13
C GLY A 118 2.36 8.86 15.56
N SER A 119 2.27 9.25 14.28
CA SER A 119 0.98 9.52 13.65
C SER A 119 0.15 8.26 13.50
N LEU A 120 -1.16 8.40 13.73
CA LEU A 120 -2.12 7.31 13.60
C LEU A 120 -2.36 6.98 12.13
N ARG A 121 -2.37 5.68 11.81
CA ARG A 121 -2.76 5.17 10.49
C ARG A 121 -3.69 3.97 10.68
N ILE A 122 -4.48 3.69 9.66
CA ILE A 122 -5.32 2.49 9.64
C ILE A 122 -4.63 1.46 8.76
N GLY A 123 -4.43 0.26 9.30
CA GLY A 123 -3.79 -0.84 8.57
C GLY A 123 -4.81 -1.73 7.88
N PHE A 124 -4.47 -2.14 6.68
CA PHE A 124 -5.28 -3.01 5.83
C PHE A 124 -4.42 -4.16 5.30
N GLU A 125 -5.05 -5.28 5.05
CA GLU A 125 -4.37 -6.44 4.47
C GLU A 125 -5.23 -7.12 3.42
N LYS A 126 -4.58 -7.55 2.33
CA LYS A 126 -5.21 -8.33 1.27
C LYS A 126 -4.54 -9.69 1.20
N ILE A 127 -5.28 -10.74 1.44
CA ILE A 127 -4.79 -12.11 1.28
C ILE A 127 -4.78 -12.49 -0.20
N LEU A 128 -3.67 -13.02 -0.64
CA LEU A 128 -3.47 -13.39 -2.04
C LEU A 128 -3.95 -14.80 -2.36
#